data_937a0b1673ef01049a0d0258da18c14d
#
_entry.id   937a0b1673ef01049a0d0258da18c14d
#
_cell.length_a   1.000
_cell.length_b   1.000
_cell.length_c   1.000
_cell.angle_alpha   90.00
_cell.angle_beta   90.00
_cell.angle_gamma   90.00
#
_symmetry.space_group_name_H-M   'P 1'
#
loop_
_entity.id
_entity.type
_entity.pdbx_description
1 polymer ?
#
loop_
_entity_poly.entity_id
_entity_poly.type
_entity_poly.pdbx_seq_one_letter_code
_entity_poly.pdbx_strand_id
1 'polypeptide(L)'
;MMSKFNDLLNLRFKAKDMQQPKMTALVERSNNGELSSFSGVFRVAALNEKEKETLEEILTTFRHSDAYNVESDLKNLMMITSEVKAITNQAVILHGERIKRAQEILKTYRDGAFTAWLFATYGNRQTPYNFLQYYEFYTLMPQPLHAILDQMPRQAIYTLASRSGPMERKEALVRSYNGQPKQELLQLIRQEFPLAEDDKRLPHFSSHAISFLKRARDMVKNPLCTVSVEEKKQIQHLMDQISSFVEKRSSAGQ
;
A
#
# COMPACT_ATOMS: atom_id res chain seq x y z
N MET A 1 -3.05 40.42 -41.99
CA MET A 1 -3.50 39.86 -40.68
C MET A 1 -2.65 38.68 -40.17
N MET A 2 -1.64 38.19 -40.88
CA MET A 2 -0.80 37.03 -40.45
C MET A 2 0.38 37.37 -39.55
N SER A 3 0.79 38.63 -39.43
CA SER A 3 1.94 39.05 -38.62
C SER A 3 1.72 38.92 -37.10
N LYS A 4 0.55 39.31 -36.58
CA LYS A 4 0.25 39.28 -35.14
C LYS A 4 0.14 37.88 -34.53
N PHE A 5 -0.20 36.88 -35.33
CA PHE A 5 -0.29 35.49 -34.85
C PHE A 5 1.10 34.85 -34.65
N ASN A 6 2.03 35.17 -35.56
CA ASN A 6 3.41 34.71 -35.45
C ASN A 6 4.15 35.39 -34.28
N ASP A 7 3.84 36.67 -34.00
CA ASP A 7 4.43 37.38 -32.86
C ASP A 7 3.94 36.84 -31.51
N LEU A 8 2.66 36.44 -31.43
CA LEU A 8 2.11 35.77 -30.24
C LEU A 8 2.66 34.34 -30.03
N LEU A 9 2.90 33.59 -31.10
CA LEU A 9 3.57 32.30 -31.04
C LEU A 9 5.02 32.45 -30.58
N ASN A 10 5.76 33.41 -31.12
CA ASN A 10 7.16 33.68 -30.73
C ASN A 10 7.28 34.16 -29.28
N LEU A 11 6.33 34.96 -28.77
CA LEU A 11 6.25 35.33 -27.36
C LEU A 11 5.97 34.12 -26.45
N ARG A 12 5.12 33.21 -26.88
CA ARG A 12 4.82 31.98 -26.14
C ARG A 12 5.99 30.98 -26.11
N PHE A 13 6.75 30.89 -27.21
CA PHE A 13 7.98 30.09 -27.25
C PHE A 13 9.09 30.70 -26.40
N LYS A 14 9.28 32.03 -26.42
CA LYS A 14 10.25 32.73 -25.54
C LYS A 14 9.90 32.62 -24.05
N ALA A 15 8.60 32.66 -23.69
CA ALA A 15 8.16 32.48 -22.32
C ALA A 15 8.36 31.02 -21.83
N LYS A 16 8.35 30.03 -22.74
CA LYS A 16 8.62 28.62 -22.43
C LYS A 16 10.10 28.34 -22.20
N ASP A 17 10.98 29.04 -22.90
CA ASP A 17 12.43 28.92 -22.72
C ASP A 17 12.95 29.52 -21.40
N MET A 18 12.23 30.47 -20.79
CA MET A 18 12.61 31.06 -19.50
C MET A 18 12.23 30.20 -18.27
N GLN A 19 11.41 29.13 -18.43
CA GLN A 19 11.05 28.20 -17.34
C GLN A 19 11.76 26.86 -17.41
N GLN A 20 12.62 26.60 -18.40
CA GLN A 20 13.29 25.31 -18.61
C GLN A 20 14.61 25.04 -17.87
N PRO A 21 15.35 25.99 -17.27
CA PRO A 21 16.68 25.67 -16.73
C PRO A 21 16.67 24.65 -15.57
N LYS A 22 15.55 24.51 -14.86
CA LYS A 22 15.47 23.56 -13.72
C LYS A 22 15.18 22.12 -14.14
N MET A 23 14.39 21.90 -15.18
CA MET A 23 14.09 20.54 -15.67
C MET A 23 15.25 19.95 -16.47
N THR A 24 15.93 20.75 -17.27
CA THR A 24 17.08 20.31 -18.06
C THR A 24 18.26 19.93 -17.17
N ALA A 25 18.54 20.71 -16.12
CA ALA A 25 19.58 20.39 -15.13
C ALA A 25 19.29 19.11 -14.33
N LEU A 26 18.01 18.79 -14.09
CA LEU A 26 17.58 17.54 -13.43
C LEU A 26 17.74 16.33 -14.35
N VAL A 27 17.40 16.47 -15.62
CA VAL A 27 17.57 15.42 -16.64
C VAL A 27 19.04 15.17 -16.93
N GLU A 28 19.88 16.20 -17.04
CA GLU A 28 21.33 16.08 -17.22
C GLU A 28 22.00 15.40 -16.02
N ARG A 29 21.62 15.76 -14.79
CA ARG A 29 22.11 15.08 -13.56
C ARG A 29 21.65 13.64 -13.46
N SER A 30 20.43 13.35 -13.91
CA SER A 30 19.92 11.97 -14.00
C SER A 30 20.71 11.12 -15.01
N ASN A 31 21.05 11.69 -16.14
CA ASN A 31 21.82 11.01 -17.20
C ASN A 31 23.29 10.81 -16.82
N ASN A 32 23.86 11.66 -15.97
CA ASN A 32 25.26 11.59 -15.54
C ASN A 32 25.46 10.72 -14.28
N GLY A 33 24.39 10.09 -13.74
CA GLY A 33 24.49 9.27 -12.52
C GLY A 33 24.73 10.08 -11.24
N GLU A 34 24.76 11.40 -11.30
CA GLU A 34 24.95 12.30 -10.15
C GLU A 34 23.61 12.58 -9.42
N LEU A 35 22.85 11.54 -9.11
CA LEU A 35 21.61 11.62 -8.33
C LEU A 35 21.82 11.91 -6.84
N SER A 36 23.02 12.29 -6.43
CA SER A 36 23.29 12.70 -5.04
C SER A 36 22.59 14.00 -4.60
N SER A 37 21.88 14.69 -5.51
CA SER A 37 21.05 15.86 -5.15
C SER A 37 19.55 15.51 -5.12
N PHE A 38 19.19 14.39 -4.53
CA PHE A 38 17.80 13.99 -4.34
C PHE A 38 16.99 14.98 -3.48
N SER A 39 17.69 15.76 -2.64
CA SER A 39 17.14 16.70 -1.67
C SER A 39 16.32 17.87 -2.24
N GLY A 40 16.34 18.09 -3.55
CA GLY A 40 15.58 19.18 -4.18
C GLY A 40 14.19 18.81 -4.70
N VAL A 41 13.91 17.52 -4.92
CA VAL A 41 12.68 17.03 -5.57
C VAL A 41 11.81 16.23 -4.62
N PHE A 42 12.41 15.50 -3.68
CA PHE A 42 11.71 14.65 -2.74
C PHE A 42 11.97 15.12 -1.30
N ARG A 43 10.93 15.10 -0.47
CA ARG A 43 11.10 15.29 0.96
C ARG A 43 11.82 14.06 1.51
N VAL A 44 13.01 14.24 2.05
CA VAL A 44 13.76 13.18 2.72
C VAL A 44 12.93 12.68 3.90
N ALA A 45 12.62 11.39 3.92
CA ALA A 45 11.87 10.77 5.01
C ALA A 45 12.84 10.46 6.17
N ALA A 46 12.66 11.09 7.32
CA ALA A 46 13.44 10.76 8.50
C ALA A 46 13.27 9.29 8.90
N LEU A 47 14.37 8.62 9.25
CA LEU A 47 14.34 7.29 9.85
C LEU A 47 14.03 7.42 11.34
N ASN A 48 13.18 6.55 11.86
CA ASN A 48 12.97 6.41 13.30
C ASN A 48 14.13 5.63 13.95
N GLU A 49 14.22 5.69 15.28
CA GLU A 49 15.33 5.05 16.00
C GLU A 49 15.41 3.54 15.76
N LYS A 50 14.26 2.86 15.72
CA LYS A 50 14.20 1.41 15.46
C LYS A 50 14.69 1.03 14.06
N GLU A 51 14.43 1.87 13.05
CA GLU A 51 14.98 1.67 11.71
C GLU A 51 16.51 1.84 11.68
N LYS A 52 17.04 2.79 12.44
CA LYS A 52 18.49 2.99 12.60
C LYS A 52 19.15 1.81 13.29
N GLU A 53 18.57 1.36 14.41
CA GLU A 53 19.01 0.17 15.15
C GLU A 53 19.04 -1.07 14.25
N THR A 54 18.00 -1.28 13.42
CA THR A 54 17.94 -2.39 12.48
C THR A 54 19.06 -2.33 11.44
N LEU A 55 19.39 -1.14 10.92
CA LEU A 55 20.49 -0.98 9.97
C LEU A 55 21.85 -1.26 10.62
N GLU A 56 22.04 -0.81 11.85
CA GLU A 56 23.25 -1.09 12.63
C GLU A 56 23.41 -2.58 12.94
N GLU A 57 22.32 -3.24 13.34
CA GLU A 57 22.28 -4.67 13.56
C GLU A 57 22.65 -5.47 12.29
N ILE A 58 22.12 -5.07 11.12
CA ILE A 58 22.48 -5.69 9.83
C ILE A 58 23.98 -5.57 9.59
N LEU A 59 24.54 -4.37 9.69
CA LEU A 59 25.97 -4.15 9.44
C LEU A 59 26.86 -4.92 10.42
N THR A 60 26.45 -4.98 11.68
CA THR A 60 27.20 -5.70 12.73
C THR A 60 27.12 -7.22 12.53
N THR A 61 25.93 -7.75 12.23
CA THR A 61 25.69 -9.19 12.07
C THR A 61 26.41 -9.77 10.84
N PHE A 62 26.46 -9.02 9.74
CA PHE A 62 27.03 -9.48 8.46
C PHE A 62 28.43 -8.93 8.20
N ARG A 63 29.11 -8.45 9.21
CA ARG A 63 30.47 -7.94 9.11
C ARG A 63 31.47 -9.06 8.80
N HIS A 64 32.27 -8.90 7.75
CA HIS A 64 33.28 -9.90 7.37
C HIS A 64 34.57 -9.85 8.20
N SER A 65 34.99 -8.66 8.64
CA SER A 65 36.18 -8.47 9.47
C SER A 65 36.09 -7.16 10.27
N ASP A 66 36.91 -7.05 11.32
CA ASP A 66 36.96 -5.84 12.16
C ASP A 66 37.58 -4.61 11.49
N ALA A 67 38.12 -4.76 10.28
CA ALA A 67 38.73 -3.67 9.52
C ALA A 67 37.71 -2.72 8.86
N TYR A 68 36.41 -3.09 8.79
CA TYR A 68 35.39 -2.26 8.16
C TYR A 68 34.90 -1.15 9.10
N ASN A 69 34.79 0.06 8.55
CA ASN A 69 34.26 1.23 9.30
C ASN A 69 32.74 1.22 9.31
N VAL A 70 32.16 0.52 10.28
CA VAL A 70 30.70 0.37 10.45
C VAL A 70 30.00 1.73 10.57
N GLU A 71 30.61 2.73 11.23
CA GLU A 71 30.01 4.04 11.44
C GLU A 71 29.79 4.80 10.11
N SER A 72 30.81 4.79 9.23
CA SER A 72 30.70 5.41 7.92
C SER A 72 29.67 4.71 7.04
N ASP A 73 29.67 3.38 7.05
CA ASP A 73 28.73 2.58 6.27
C ASP A 73 27.29 2.73 6.77
N LEU A 74 27.09 2.78 8.09
CA LEU A 74 25.80 3.04 8.71
C LEU A 74 25.25 4.40 8.27
N LYS A 75 26.07 5.45 8.31
CA LYS A 75 25.66 6.79 7.89
C LYS A 75 25.21 6.80 6.42
N ASN A 76 25.97 6.16 5.55
CA ASN A 76 25.64 6.07 4.12
C ASN A 76 24.38 5.23 3.90
N LEU A 77 24.24 4.10 4.59
CA LEU A 77 23.08 3.22 4.47
C LEU A 77 21.80 3.90 5.01
N MET A 78 21.90 4.65 6.10
CA MET A 78 20.81 5.47 6.61
C MET A 78 20.34 6.51 5.59
N MET A 79 21.27 7.19 4.92
CA MET A 79 20.97 8.17 3.88
C MET A 79 20.23 7.51 2.70
N ILE A 80 20.77 6.42 2.16
CA ILE A 80 20.16 5.66 1.06
C ILE A 80 18.76 5.16 1.45
N THR A 81 18.60 4.61 2.65
CA THR A 81 17.31 4.11 3.13
C THR A 81 16.27 5.22 3.26
N SER A 82 16.69 6.38 3.74
CA SER A 82 15.85 7.58 3.81
C SER A 82 15.39 8.05 2.42
N GLU A 83 16.28 8.05 1.44
CA GLU A 83 15.97 8.38 0.05
C GLU A 83 14.99 7.36 -0.58
N VAL A 84 15.23 6.07 -0.38
CA VAL A 84 14.32 5.00 -0.85
C VAL A 84 12.92 5.14 -0.26
N LYS A 85 12.80 5.49 1.04
CA LYS A 85 11.51 5.80 1.67
C LYS A 85 10.83 7.00 1.00
N ALA A 86 11.57 8.08 0.79
CA ALA A 86 11.06 9.28 0.17
C ALA A 86 10.53 9.03 -1.25
N ILE A 87 11.30 8.34 -2.10
CA ILE A 87 10.88 7.94 -3.45
C ILE A 87 9.58 7.15 -3.38
N THR A 88 9.56 6.16 -2.50
CA THR A 88 8.46 5.21 -2.41
C THR A 88 7.17 5.89 -1.94
N ASN A 89 7.24 6.81 -0.97
CA ASN A 89 6.09 7.57 -0.49
C ASN A 89 5.58 8.53 -1.56
N GLN A 90 6.50 9.25 -2.20
CA GLN A 90 6.13 10.18 -3.27
C GLN A 90 5.52 9.46 -4.48
N ALA A 91 6.03 8.29 -4.85
CA ALA A 91 5.48 7.49 -5.93
C ALA A 91 4.01 7.10 -5.67
N VAL A 92 3.68 6.69 -4.44
CA VAL A 92 2.30 6.35 -4.06
C VAL A 92 1.36 7.54 -4.22
N ILE A 93 1.78 8.73 -3.76
CA ILE A 93 1.01 9.97 -3.87
C ILE A 93 0.80 10.34 -5.34
N LEU A 94 1.86 10.29 -6.15
CA LEU A 94 1.81 10.61 -7.58
C LEU A 94 0.92 9.63 -8.36
N HIS A 95 1.01 8.34 -8.08
CA HIS A 95 0.11 7.35 -8.67
C HIS A 95 -1.34 7.62 -8.28
N GLY A 96 -1.61 7.82 -6.99
CA GLY A 96 -2.95 8.09 -6.48
C GLY A 96 -3.59 9.32 -7.13
N GLU A 97 -2.83 10.41 -7.28
CA GLU A 97 -3.27 11.62 -7.96
C GLU A 97 -3.67 11.36 -9.42
N ARG A 98 -2.83 10.61 -10.18
CA ARG A 98 -3.13 10.26 -11.59
C ARG A 98 -4.33 9.34 -11.70
N ILE A 99 -4.46 8.40 -10.79
CA ILE A 99 -5.62 7.51 -10.72
C ILE A 99 -6.90 8.31 -10.43
N LYS A 100 -6.83 9.29 -9.52
CA LYS A 100 -7.96 10.19 -9.23
C LYS A 100 -8.38 10.97 -10.47
N ARG A 101 -7.42 11.55 -11.19
CA ARG A 101 -7.70 12.28 -12.45
C ARG A 101 -8.33 11.37 -13.51
N ALA A 102 -7.82 10.14 -13.67
CA ALA A 102 -8.41 9.16 -14.60
C ALA A 102 -9.83 8.77 -14.17
N GLN A 103 -10.07 8.60 -12.86
CA GLN A 103 -11.39 8.33 -12.32
C GLN A 103 -12.38 9.45 -12.67
N GLU A 104 -11.98 10.72 -12.51
CA GLU A 104 -12.83 11.86 -12.85
C GLU A 104 -13.17 11.91 -14.34
N ILE A 105 -12.21 11.63 -15.22
CA ILE A 105 -12.45 11.55 -16.67
C ILE A 105 -13.44 10.42 -16.98
N LEU A 106 -13.22 9.24 -16.38
CA LEU A 106 -13.97 8.04 -16.72
C LEU A 106 -15.37 7.96 -16.09
N LYS A 107 -15.71 8.88 -15.16
CA LYS A 107 -17.07 9.01 -14.61
C LYS A 107 -18.14 9.33 -15.66
N THR A 108 -17.76 9.95 -16.78
CA THR A 108 -18.68 10.29 -17.87
C THR A 108 -18.93 9.12 -18.83
N TYR A 109 -18.21 8.01 -18.66
CA TYR A 109 -18.33 6.82 -19.47
C TYR A 109 -19.20 5.75 -18.78
N ARG A 110 -19.52 4.68 -19.51
CA ARG A 110 -20.32 3.57 -18.99
C ARG A 110 -19.63 2.90 -17.80
N ASP A 111 -20.44 2.30 -16.94
CA ASP A 111 -19.96 1.51 -15.80
C ASP A 111 -18.91 0.48 -16.23
N GLY A 112 -17.89 0.34 -15.42
CA GLY A 112 -16.77 -0.54 -15.69
C GLY A 112 -15.58 0.10 -16.41
N ALA A 113 -15.73 1.27 -17.04
CA ALA A 113 -14.64 1.94 -17.77
C ALA A 113 -13.42 2.19 -16.90
N PHE A 114 -13.62 2.69 -15.68
CA PHE A 114 -12.53 2.90 -14.72
C PHE A 114 -11.83 1.59 -14.34
N THR A 115 -12.61 0.53 -14.08
CA THR A 115 -12.05 -0.80 -13.77
C THR A 115 -11.25 -1.35 -14.95
N ALA A 116 -11.75 -1.23 -16.17
CA ALA A 116 -11.05 -1.66 -17.38
C ALA A 116 -9.71 -0.90 -17.55
N TRP A 117 -9.72 0.41 -17.32
CA TRP A 117 -8.51 1.23 -17.37
C TRP A 117 -7.49 0.80 -16.29
N LEU A 118 -7.94 0.50 -15.07
CA LEU A 118 -7.04 0.01 -14.00
C LEU A 118 -6.37 -1.30 -14.39
N PHE A 119 -7.11 -2.25 -14.99
CA PHE A 119 -6.53 -3.51 -15.46
C PHE A 119 -5.56 -3.30 -16.61
N ALA A 120 -5.90 -2.45 -17.58
CA ALA A 120 -5.02 -2.15 -18.71
C ALA A 120 -3.71 -1.48 -18.29
N THR A 121 -3.74 -0.62 -17.26
CA THR A 121 -2.59 0.18 -16.83
C THR A 121 -1.75 -0.53 -15.76
N TYR A 122 -2.38 -1.25 -14.83
CA TYR A 122 -1.72 -1.83 -13.64
C TYR A 122 -1.75 -3.37 -13.59
N GLY A 123 -2.49 -4.02 -14.48
CA GLY A 123 -2.68 -5.48 -14.48
C GLY A 123 -3.59 -6.01 -13.36
N ASN A 124 -4.00 -5.16 -12.41
CA ASN A 124 -4.85 -5.54 -11.28
C ASN A 124 -5.61 -4.34 -10.72
N ARG A 125 -6.61 -4.59 -9.87
CA ARG A 125 -7.40 -3.56 -9.19
C ARG A 125 -6.82 -3.14 -7.83
N GLN A 126 -6.25 -4.07 -7.09
CA GLN A 126 -5.94 -3.86 -5.67
C GLN A 126 -4.88 -2.78 -5.47
N THR A 127 -3.78 -2.87 -6.21
CA THR A 127 -2.66 -1.92 -6.09
C THR A 127 -3.08 -0.48 -6.38
N PRO A 128 -3.73 -0.17 -7.53
CA PRO A 128 -4.13 1.20 -7.81
C PRO A 128 -5.23 1.72 -6.88
N TYR A 129 -6.17 0.88 -6.40
CA TYR A 129 -7.12 1.30 -5.38
C TYR A 129 -6.43 1.66 -4.05
N ASN A 130 -5.40 0.93 -3.65
CA ASN A 130 -4.62 1.29 -2.47
C ASN A 130 -3.90 2.64 -2.65
N PHE A 131 -3.35 2.91 -3.83
CA PHE A 131 -2.73 4.20 -4.14
C PHE A 131 -3.75 5.34 -4.12
N LEU A 132 -4.92 5.13 -4.70
CA LEU A 132 -6.01 6.11 -4.68
C LEU A 132 -6.47 6.42 -3.26
N GLN A 133 -6.73 5.39 -2.46
CA GLN A 133 -7.14 5.56 -1.06
C GLN A 133 -6.07 6.26 -0.22
N TYR A 134 -4.78 5.94 -0.44
CA TYR A 134 -3.69 6.63 0.23
C TYR A 134 -3.69 8.12 -0.14
N TYR A 135 -3.76 8.44 -1.43
CA TYR A 135 -3.76 9.82 -1.90
C TYR A 135 -4.94 10.62 -1.35
N GLU A 136 -6.15 10.07 -1.41
CA GLU A 136 -7.35 10.73 -0.88
C GLU A 136 -7.23 10.95 0.64
N PHE A 137 -6.74 9.97 1.37
CA PHE A 137 -6.50 10.09 2.81
C PHE A 137 -5.41 11.13 3.13
N TYR A 138 -4.30 11.09 2.40
CA TYR A 138 -3.19 12.03 2.56
C TYR A 138 -3.62 13.48 2.31
N THR A 139 -4.43 13.73 1.30
CA THR A 139 -4.94 15.07 0.97
C THR A 139 -5.96 15.60 1.98
N LEU A 140 -6.68 14.71 2.65
CA LEU A 140 -7.61 15.09 3.72
C LEU A 140 -6.91 15.37 5.06
N MET A 141 -5.70 14.85 5.26
CA MET A 141 -4.94 15.06 6.49
C MET A 141 -4.34 16.47 6.55
N PRO A 142 -4.36 17.11 7.74
CA PRO A 142 -3.66 18.36 7.97
C PRO A 142 -2.17 18.26 7.64
N GLN A 143 -1.62 19.28 7.00
CA GLN A 143 -0.22 19.33 6.55
C GLN A 143 0.82 18.96 7.64
N PRO A 144 0.65 19.36 8.93
CA PRO A 144 1.60 18.95 9.97
C PRO A 144 1.66 17.43 10.21
N LEU A 145 0.61 16.67 9.85
CA LEU A 145 0.57 15.21 10.01
C LEU A 145 1.24 14.45 8.86
N HIS A 146 1.53 15.11 7.73
CA HIS A 146 2.15 14.46 6.59
C HIS A 146 3.52 13.83 6.94
N ALA A 147 4.32 14.51 7.77
CA ALA A 147 5.60 13.98 8.22
C ALA A 147 5.45 12.69 9.05
N ILE A 148 4.37 12.58 9.84
CA ILE A 148 4.05 11.38 10.60
C ILE A 148 3.58 10.26 9.67
N LEU A 149 2.69 10.58 8.71
CA LEU A 149 2.24 9.61 7.70
C LEU A 149 3.42 9.02 6.90
N ASP A 150 4.41 9.85 6.55
CA ASP A 150 5.59 9.41 5.81
C ASP A 150 6.45 8.40 6.59
N GLN A 151 6.33 8.39 7.93
CA GLN A 151 7.01 7.44 8.81
C GLN A 151 6.19 6.17 9.08
N MET A 152 4.86 6.24 8.97
CA MET A 152 3.97 5.12 9.26
C MET A 152 4.12 3.98 8.24
N PRO A 153 3.97 2.71 8.68
CA PRO A 153 3.90 1.58 7.76
C PRO A 153 2.76 1.76 6.75
N ARG A 154 3.10 1.72 5.46
CA ARG A 154 2.15 2.00 4.37
C ARG A 154 0.88 1.15 4.43
N GLN A 155 1.02 -0.13 4.79
CA GLN A 155 -0.14 -1.01 4.93
C GLN A 155 -1.11 -0.56 6.04
N ALA A 156 -0.59 0.04 7.11
CA ALA A 156 -1.42 0.63 8.16
C ALA A 156 -2.21 1.82 7.63
N ILE A 157 -1.57 2.68 6.83
CA ILE A 157 -2.25 3.82 6.20
C ILE A 157 -3.34 3.36 5.23
N TYR A 158 -3.08 2.36 4.37
CA TYR A 158 -4.09 1.76 3.50
C TYR A 158 -5.27 1.21 4.30
N THR A 159 -4.98 0.53 5.41
CA THR A 159 -6.03 0.01 6.28
C THR A 159 -6.85 1.14 6.90
N LEU A 160 -6.20 2.15 7.47
CA LEU A 160 -6.87 3.30 8.10
C LEU A 160 -7.69 4.10 7.08
N ALA A 161 -7.14 4.35 5.89
CA ALA A 161 -7.82 5.04 4.80
C ALA A 161 -9.10 4.30 4.36
N SER A 162 -9.04 2.97 4.30
CA SER A 162 -10.15 2.12 3.85
C SER A 162 -11.25 1.90 4.90
N ARG A 163 -11.05 2.30 6.14
CA ARG A 163 -12.03 2.13 7.22
C ARG A 163 -13.00 3.31 7.29
N SER A 164 -14.25 3.03 7.60
CA SER A 164 -15.25 4.04 7.92
C SER A 164 -15.01 4.59 9.32
N GLY A 165 -15.30 5.88 9.51
CA GLY A 165 -15.16 6.55 10.80
C GLY A 165 -14.85 8.03 10.68
N PRO A 166 -15.03 8.81 11.77
CA PRO A 166 -14.77 10.24 11.79
C PRO A 166 -13.29 10.56 11.51
N MET A 167 -13.07 11.60 10.73
CA MET A 167 -11.71 12.04 10.34
C MET A 167 -10.88 12.45 11.56
N GLU A 168 -11.52 13.11 12.54
CA GLU A 168 -10.90 13.58 13.78
C GLU A 168 -10.30 12.42 14.58
N ARG A 169 -10.98 11.27 14.64
CA ARG A 169 -10.46 10.05 15.28
C ARG A 169 -9.28 9.46 14.51
N LYS A 170 -9.33 9.49 13.17
CA LYS A 170 -8.21 9.04 12.34
C LYS A 170 -7.00 9.95 12.50
N GLU A 171 -7.20 11.27 12.57
CA GLU A 171 -6.14 12.23 12.87
C GLU A 171 -5.52 11.97 14.25
N ALA A 172 -6.35 11.73 15.27
CA ALA A 172 -5.89 11.42 16.62
C ALA A 172 -5.00 10.17 16.64
N LEU A 173 -5.39 9.13 15.90
CA LEU A 173 -4.58 7.91 15.76
C LEU A 173 -3.26 8.20 15.04
N VAL A 174 -3.26 9.01 13.97
CA VAL A 174 -2.02 9.40 13.29
C VAL A 174 -1.11 10.21 14.22
N ARG A 175 -1.66 11.13 15.02
CA ARG A 175 -0.89 11.93 16.02
C ARG A 175 -0.27 11.07 17.11
N SER A 176 -0.92 9.99 17.50
CA SER A 176 -0.45 9.08 18.54
C SER A 176 0.63 8.10 18.06
N TYR A 177 0.93 8.09 16.76
CA TYR A 177 1.96 7.21 16.21
C TYR A 177 3.35 7.62 16.70
N ASN A 178 4.05 6.69 17.33
CA ASN A 178 5.39 6.86 17.92
C ASN A 178 6.39 5.77 17.49
N GLY A 179 6.17 5.18 16.30
CA GLY A 179 7.07 4.14 15.78
C GLY A 179 6.65 2.70 16.11
N GLN A 180 5.39 2.47 16.51
CA GLN A 180 4.88 1.12 16.79
C GLN A 180 5.08 0.17 15.61
N PRO A 181 5.34 -1.13 15.86
CA PRO A 181 5.43 -2.15 14.83
C PRO A 181 4.17 -2.22 13.97
N LYS A 182 4.36 -2.55 12.70
CA LYS A 182 3.24 -2.65 11.73
C LYS A 182 2.07 -3.51 12.24
N GLN A 183 2.35 -4.65 12.88
CA GLN A 183 1.31 -5.57 13.33
C GLN A 183 0.46 -4.97 14.46
N GLU A 184 1.11 -4.34 15.43
CA GLU A 184 0.48 -3.67 16.55
C GLU A 184 -0.42 -2.51 16.06
N LEU A 185 0.12 -1.68 15.17
CA LEU A 185 -0.63 -0.57 14.59
C LEU A 185 -1.84 -1.06 13.77
N LEU A 186 -1.71 -2.15 13.00
CA LEU A 186 -2.82 -2.76 12.29
C LEU A 186 -3.90 -3.31 13.24
N GLN A 187 -3.49 -3.89 14.36
CA GLN A 187 -4.43 -4.36 15.39
C GLN A 187 -5.20 -3.20 16.01
N LEU A 188 -4.50 -2.14 16.40
CA LEU A 188 -5.10 -0.91 16.93
C LEU A 188 -6.11 -0.31 15.94
N ILE A 189 -5.75 -0.17 14.66
CA ILE A 189 -6.65 0.34 13.62
C ILE A 189 -7.91 -0.52 13.50
N ARG A 190 -7.77 -1.84 13.58
CA ARG A 190 -8.93 -2.75 13.47
C ARG A 190 -9.85 -2.69 14.68
N GLN A 191 -9.32 -2.43 15.86
CA GLN A 191 -10.07 -2.24 17.08
C GLN A 191 -10.83 -0.90 17.09
N GLU A 192 -10.12 0.18 16.75
CA GLU A 192 -10.69 1.53 16.73
C GLU A 192 -11.68 1.78 15.59
N PHE A 193 -11.45 1.12 14.45
CA PHE A 193 -12.24 1.23 13.23
C PHE A 193 -12.62 -0.17 12.72
N PRO A 194 -13.54 -0.89 13.38
CA PRO A 194 -14.02 -2.19 12.93
C PRO A 194 -14.68 -2.07 11.54
N LEU A 195 -14.78 -3.19 10.83
CA LEU A 195 -15.58 -3.26 9.62
C LEU A 195 -17.06 -3.25 9.99
N ALA A 196 -17.90 -2.64 9.17
CA ALA A 196 -19.34 -2.75 9.31
C ALA A 196 -19.79 -4.22 9.13
N GLU A 197 -20.90 -4.61 9.73
CA GLU A 197 -21.37 -6.01 9.71
C GLU A 197 -21.64 -6.54 8.29
N ASP A 198 -22.02 -5.67 7.37
CA ASP A 198 -22.28 -5.96 5.96
C ASP A 198 -21.04 -5.82 5.06
N ASP A 199 -19.86 -5.52 5.62
CA ASP A 199 -18.66 -5.32 4.83
C ASP A 199 -18.21 -6.63 4.16
N LYS A 200 -18.10 -6.60 2.83
CA LYS A 200 -17.68 -7.76 2.00
C LYS A 200 -16.28 -8.29 2.35
N ARG A 201 -15.49 -7.56 3.13
CA ARG A 201 -14.17 -8.00 3.63
C ARG A 201 -14.28 -8.87 4.88
N LEU A 202 -15.44 -8.88 5.55
CA LEU A 202 -15.68 -9.81 6.63
C LEU A 202 -15.67 -11.24 6.08
N PRO A 203 -15.00 -12.17 6.76
CA PRO A 203 -14.99 -13.55 6.30
C PRO A 203 -16.41 -14.13 6.39
N HIS A 204 -16.99 -14.44 5.24
CA HIS A 204 -18.21 -15.25 5.18
C HIS A 204 -17.82 -16.69 5.53
N PHE A 205 -17.73 -16.98 6.83
CA PHE A 205 -17.28 -18.28 7.34
C PHE A 205 -18.02 -19.46 6.71
N SER A 206 -19.34 -19.33 6.51
CA SER A 206 -20.15 -20.34 5.83
C SER A 206 -19.70 -20.58 4.38
N SER A 207 -19.46 -19.53 3.60
CA SER A 207 -18.98 -19.65 2.23
C SER A 207 -17.58 -20.25 2.16
N HIS A 208 -16.70 -19.89 3.10
CA HIS A 208 -15.37 -20.49 3.21
C HIS A 208 -15.47 -21.97 3.58
N ALA A 209 -16.30 -22.32 4.58
CA ALA A 209 -16.52 -23.72 4.97
C ALA A 209 -17.03 -24.56 3.79
N ILE A 210 -18.01 -24.06 3.03
CA ILE A 210 -18.52 -24.72 1.82
C ILE A 210 -17.40 -24.90 0.79
N SER A 211 -16.54 -23.90 0.58
CA SER A 211 -15.41 -23.99 -0.34
C SER A 211 -14.40 -25.06 0.08
N PHE A 212 -14.06 -25.14 1.37
CA PHE A 212 -13.18 -26.19 1.91
C PHE A 212 -13.79 -27.58 1.79
N LEU A 213 -15.07 -27.73 2.11
CA LEU A 213 -15.79 -29.01 1.95
C LEU A 213 -15.84 -29.48 0.49
N LYS A 214 -16.07 -28.55 -0.46
CA LYS A 214 -15.99 -28.87 -1.89
C LYS A 214 -14.60 -29.35 -2.28
N ARG A 215 -13.54 -28.69 -1.84
CA ARG A 215 -12.16 -29.11 -2.09
C ARG A 215 -11.86 -30.47 -1.49
N ALA A 216 -12.24 -30.70 -0.23
CA ALA A 216 -12.08 -32.00 0.44
C ALA A 216 -12.79 -33.12 -0.34
N ARG A 217 -14.05 -32.88 -0.75
CA ARG A 217 -14.80 -33.81 -1.59
C ARG A 217 -14.06 -34.13 -2.89
N ASP A 218 -13.56 -33.12 -3.57
CA ASP A 218 -12.90 -33.28 -4.88
C ASP A 218 -11.55 -33.99 -4.74
N MET A 219 -10.84 -33.80 -3.62
CA MET A 219 -9.63 -34.56 -3.28
C MET A 219 -9.95 -36.05 -3.06
N VAL A 220 -10.99 -36.38 -2.28
CA VAL A 220 -11.39 -37.78 -2.01
C VAL A 220 -11.92 -38.46 -3.28
N LYS A 221 -12.53 -37.70 -4.21
CA LYS A 221 -12.98 -38.25 -5.51
C LYS A 221 -11.84 -38.55 -6.48
N ASN A 222 -10.62 -38.05 -6.24
CA ASN A 222 -9.50 -38.29 -7.12
C ASN A 222 -9.18 -39.81 -7.16
N PRO A 223 -9.08 -40.45 -8.33
CA PRO A 223 -8.77 -41.88 -8.44
C PRO A 223 -7.42 -42.26 -7.80
N LEU A 224 -6.52 -41.33 -7.61
CA LEU A 224 -5.22 -41.54 -6.94
C LEU A 224 -5.32 -41.42 -5.41
N CYS A 225 -6.46 -41.04 -4.88
CA CYS A 225 -6.67 -40.93 -3.44
C CYS A 225 -6.96 -42.29 -2.84
N THR A 226 -5.97 -42.86 -2.15
CA THR A 226 -6.14 -44.07 -1.35
C THR A 226 -6.38 -43.68 0.10
N VAL A 227 -7.43 -44.21 0.71
CA VAL A 227 -7.82 -43.88 2.10
C VAL A 227 -7.68 -45.13 2.94
N SER A 228 -6.83 -45.09 3.95
CA SER A 228 -6.68 -46.18 4.94
C SER A 228 -7.92 -46.27 5.83
N VAL A 229 -8.06 -47.42 6.55
CA VAL A 229 -9.18 -47.62 7.48
C VAL A 229 -9.21 -46.54 8.57
N GLU A 230 -8.04 -46.12 9.04
CA GLU A 230 -7.91 -45.11 10.09
C GLU A 230 -8.31 -43.73 9.59
N GLU A 231 -7.84 -43.34 8.41
CA GLU A 231 -8.20 -42.08 7.77
C GLU A 231 -9.69 -41.99 7.43
N LYS A 232 -10.29 -43.13 7.01
CA LYS A 232 -11.74 -43.21 6.80
C LYS A 232 -12.51 -42.87 8.08
N LYS A 233 -12.10 -43.44 9.23
CA LYS A 233 -12.73 -43.15 10.53
C LYS A 233 -12.59 -41.67 10.91
N GLN A 234 -11.41 -41.09 10.70
CA GLN A 234 -11.16 -39.66 10.97
C GLN A 234 -12.01 -38.75 10.09
N ILE A 235 -12.10 -39.06 8.80
CA ILE A 235 -12.93 -38.30 7.87
C ILE A 235 -14.39 -38.36 8.30
N GLN A 236 -14.90 -39.56 8.62
CA GLN A 236 -16.29 -39.75 9.07
C GLN A 236 -16.56 -38.95 10.34
N HIS A 237 -15.67 -39.02 11.33
CA HIS A 237 -15.80 -38.28 12.58
C HIS A 237 -15.85 -36.75 12.36
N LEU A 238 -15.00 -36.22 11.50
CA LEU A 238 -15.01 -34.77 11.13
C LEU A 238 -16.33 -34.38 10.44
N MET A 239 -16.84 -35.22 9.55
CA MET A 239 -18.12 -34.97 8.89
C MET A 239 -19.27 -34.92 9.88
N ASP A 240 -19.31 -35.85 10.84
CA ASP A 240 -20.34 -35.91 11.87
C ASP A 240 -20.28 -34.70 12.80
N GLN A 241 -19.07 -34.24 13.17
CA GLN A 241 -18.88 -33.03 13.95
C GLN A 241 -19.38 -31.78 13.19
N ILE A 242 -19.02 -31.65 11.90
CA ILE A 242 -19.46 -30.52 11.06
C ILE A 242 -20.98 -30.52 10.97
N SER A 243 -21.62 -31.64 10.72
CA SER A 243 -23.08 -31.78 10.65
C SER A 243 -23.75 -31.28 11.94
N SER A 244 -23.26 -31.77 13.09
CA SER A 244 -23.75 -31.37 14.41
C SER A 244 -23.64 -29.86 14.66
N PHE A 245 -22.51 -29.22 14.26
CA PHE A 245 -22.35 -27.76 14.41
C PHE A 245 -23.27 -26.98 13.50
N VAL A 246 -23.50 -27.42 12.26
CA VAL A 246 -24.40 -26.77 11.31
C VAL A 246 -25.83 -26.80 11.81
N GLU A 247 -26.31 -27.96 12.31
CA GLU A 247 -27.66 -28.15 12.87
C GLU A 247 -27.91 -27.24 14.08
N LYS A 248 -26.95 -27.20 15.03
CA LYS A 248 -27.04 -26.33 16.22
C LYS A 248 -27.12 -24.82 15.88
N ARG A 249 -26.44 -24.38 14.83
CA ARG A 249 -26.46 -22.99 14.41
C ARG A 249 -27.68 -22.63 13.56
N SER A 250 -28.28 -23.58 12.85
CA SER A 250 -29.52 -23.38 12.12
C SER A 250 -30.72 -23.19 13.07
N SER A 251 -30.68 -23.85 14.25
CA SER A 251 -31.73 -23.73 15.26
C SER A 251 -31.64 -22.44 16.11
N ALA A 252 -30.49 -21.77 16.13
CA ALA A 252 -30.28 -20.53 16.89
C ALA A 252 -30.61 -19.25 16.09
N GLY A 253 -30.98 -19.38 14.82
CA GLY A 253 -31.30 -18.28 13.90
C GLY A 253 -32.79 -18.13 13.57
N GLN A 254 -33.67 -18.86 14.27
CA GLN A 254 -35.13 -18.69 14.30
C GLN A 254 -35.55 -18.07 15.63
#